data_2edbce488a3b8006c1e41623ba1803d0
#
_entry.id   2edbce488a3b8006c1e41623ba1803d0
#
_cell.length_a   1.000
_cell.length_b   1.000
_cell.length_c   1.000
_cell.angle_alpha   90.00
_cell.angle_beta   90.00
_cell.angle_gamma   90.00
#
_symmetry.space_group_name_H-M   'P 1'
#
loop_
_entity.id
_entity.type
_entity.pdbx_description
1 polymer ?
#
loop_
_entity_poly.entity_id
_entity_poly.type
_entity_poly.pdbx_seq_one_letter_code
_entity_poly.pdbx_strand_id
1 'polypeptide(L)'
;ELLSSELDEFEEELVYNKCKDGLIQILYVSPERLQNPLFLKNIQDIQISFIAVDEAHCISEWGSDFRPSYQNIKQFRQEFKKVPCLALTATATNKVVNEISGKLGLHETKIFRQSFRRDNLNVIVENISDKYNRILQFLNQNPASGIIYSRTRKEAEALTDFLKNNNFPNVDFYHAGLPATEKEKKKKKWISGRFHVL
;
A
#
# COMPACT_ATOMS: atom_id res chain seq x y z
N GLU A 1 13.50 2.51 9.91
CA GLU A 1 12.83 1.78 11.00
C GLU A 1 11.32 1.93 10.89
N LEU A 2 10.54 0.94 11.35
CA LEU A 2 9.09 0.96 11.36
C LEU A 2 8.59 1.04 12.81
N LEU A 3 7.82 2.08 13.13
CA LEU A 3 7.12 2.19 14.39
C LEU A 3 5.75 1.49 14.27
N SER A 4 5.77 0.16 14.43
CA SER A 4 4.57 -0.67 14.29
C SER A 4 3.75 -0.72 15.60
N SER A 5 2.50 -1.19 15.50
CA SER A 5 1.65 -1.43 16.67
C SER A 5 2.04 -2.70 17.44
N GLU A 6 2.99 -3.47 16.94
CA GLU A 6 3.47 -4.71 17.55
C GLU A 6 4.61 -4.48 18.55
N LEU A 7 5.22 -3.27 18.55
CA LEU A 7 6.28 -2.89 19.47
C LEU A 7 5.69 -2.67 20.87
N ASP A 8 6.41 -3.16 21.89
CA ASP A 8 6.12 -2.81 23.28
C ASP A 8 6.65 -1.40 23.63
N GLU A 9 6.31 -0.90 24.82
CA GLU A 9 6.72 0.44 25.26
C GLU A 9 8.24 0.63 25.33
N PHE A 10 8.98 -0.41 25.71
CA PHE A 10 10.43 -0.37 25.80
C PHE A 10 11.07 -0.32 24.41
N GLU A 11 10.57 -1.13 23.48
CA GLU A 11 11.01 -1.14 22.10
C GLU A 11 10.74 0.20 21.41
N GLU A 12 9.57 0.80 21.66
CA GLU A 12 9.22 2.14 21.16
C GLU A 12 10.18 3.21 21.68
N GLU A 13 10.47 3.21 22.99
CA GLU A 13 11.41 4.15 23.61
C GLU A 13 12.81 4.02 22.99
N LEU A 14 13.25 2.81 22.74
CA LEU A 14 14.53 2.55 22.07
C LEU A 14 14.56 3.15 20.66
N VAL A 15 13.47 3.04 19.89
CA VAL A 15 13.34 3.65 18.56
C VAL A 15 13.44 5.18 18.66
N TYR A 16 12.73 5.81 19.60
CA TYR A 16 12.81 7.27 19.79
C TYR A 16 14.21 7.74 20.18
N ASN A 17 14.88 7.03 21.06
CA ASN A 17 16.27 7.35 21.46
C ASN A 17 17.22 7.25 20.26
N LYS A 18 17.11 6.19 19.46
CA LYS A 18 17.88 6.07 18.21
C LYS A 18 17.60 7.20 17.21
N CYS A 19 16.34 7.68 17.14
CA CYS A 19 16.01 8.83 16.31
C CYS A 19 16.67 10.12 16.83
N LYS A 20 16.66 10.36 18.14
CA LYS A 20 17.31 11.53 18.78
C LYS A 20 18.81 11.52 18.55
N ASP A 21 19.42 10.35 18.60
CA ASP A 21 20.87 10.15 18.38
C ASP A 21 21.25 10.18 16.89
N GLY A 22 20.28 10.36 15.96
CA GLY A 22 20.52 10.37 14.53
C GLY A 22 20.89 9.03 13.92
N LEU A 23 20.73 7.94 14.64
CA LEU A 23 20.99 6.58 14.17
C LEU A 23 19.90 6.05 13.22
N ILE A 24 18.67 6.59 13.34
CA ILE A 24 17.57 6.33 12.42
C ILE A 24 17.35 7.54 11.53
N GLN A 25 17.57 7.37 10.23
CA GLN A 25 17.41 8.44 9.24
C GLN A 25 15.99 8.48 8.65
N ILE A 26 15.28 7.35 8.63
CA ILE A 26 13.92 7.23 8.11
C ILE A 26 13.07 6.45 9.11
N LEU A 27 12.02 7.10 9.60
CA LEU A 27 11.02 6.51 10.48
C LEU A 27 9.70 6.37 9.74
N TYR A 28 9.20 5.14 9.60
CA TYR A 28 7.87 4.85 9.06
C TYR A 28 6.84 4.85 10.16
N VAL A 29 5.77 5.62 9.96
CA VAL A 29 4.70 5.81 10.96
C VAL A 29 3.35 5.67 10.26
N SER A 30 2.43 4.92 10.86
CA SER A 30 1.06 4.86 10.35
C SER A 30 0.27 6.12 10.74
N PRO A 31 -0.72 6.54 9.92
CA PRO A 31 -1.55 7.72 10.23
C PRO A 31 -2.32 7.61 11.56
N GLU A 32 -2.66 6.40 11.99
CA GLU A 32 -3.34 6.15 13.26
C GLU A 32 -2.47 6.53 14.46
N ARG A 33 -1.16 6.31 14.36
CA ARG A 33 -0.22 6.63 15.44
C ARG A 33 -0.03 8.14 15.66
N LEU A 34 -0.34 8.95 14.67
CA LEU A 34 -0.24 10.42 14.78
C LEU A 34 -1.21 11.05 15.80
N GLN A 35 -2.13 10.27 16.37
CA GLN A 35 -3.00 10.69 17.48
C GLN A 35 -2.54 10.16 18.85
N ASN A 36 -1.51 9.30 18.89
CA ASN A 36 -1.01 8.75 20.13
C ASN A 36 -0.28 9.83 20.92
N PRO A 37 -0.70 10.17 22.18
CA PRO A 37 -0.08 11.22 22.97
C PRO A 37 1.41 10.97 23.27
N LEU A 38 1.80 9.70 23.45
CA LEU A 38 3.18 9.31 23.70
C LEU A 38 4.05 9.56 22.45
N PHE A 39 3.53 9.21 21.27
CA PHE A 39 4.18 9.52 20.00
C PHE A 39 4.37 11.03 19.84
N LEU A 40 3.30 11.81 20.00
CA LEU A 40 3.35 13.27 19.83
C LEU A 40 4.33 13.92 20.80
N LYS A 41 4.42 13.44 22.02
CA LYS A 41 5.40 13.91 23.01
C LYS A 41 6.84 13.62 22.56
N ASN A 42 7.12 12.39 22.18
CA ASN A 42 8.50 11.99 21.83
C ASN A 42 8.98 12.59 20.51
N ILE A 43 8.08 12.76 19.53
CA ILE A 43 8.46 13.29 18.21
C ILE A 43 8.84 14.78 18.24
N GLN A 44 8.38 15.54 19.24
CA GLN A 44 8.73 16.95 19.41
C GLN A 44 10.21 17.16 19.74
N ASP A 45 10.84 16.19 20.37
CA ASP A 45 12.25 16.22 20.74
C ASP A 45 13.17 15.76 19.58
N ILE A 46 12.59 15.35 18.45
CA ILE A 46 13.34 14.83 17.30
C ILE A 46 13.37 15.88 16.20
N GLN A 47 14.55 16.15 15.67
CA GLN A 47 14.72 17.07 14.56
C GLN A 47 14.24 16.43 13.25
N ILE A 48 13.04 16.79 12.80
CA ILE A 48 12.48 16.32 11.53
C ILE A 48 12.95 17.23 10.41
N SER A 49 13.68 16.68 9.45
CA SER A 49 14.16 17.42 8.28
C SER A 49 13.17 17.38 7.12
N PHE A 50 12.30 16.36 7.07
CA PHE A 50 11.41 16.11 5.94
C PHE A 50 10.24 15.20 6.33
N ILE A 51 9.06 15.47 5.78
CA ILE A 51 7.87 14.60 5.94
C ILE A 51 7.43 14.11 4.56
N ALA A 52 7.35 12.78 4.38
CA ALA A 52 6.78 12.16 3.20
C ALA A 52 5.44 11.52 3.54
N VAL A 53 4.41 11.85 2.77
CA VAL A 53 3.07 11.26 2.87
C VAL A 53 2.85 10.37 1.65
N ASP A 54 2.91 9.07 1.84
CA ASP A 54 2.61 8.10 0.79
C ASP A 54 1.10 7.85 0.71
N GLU A 55 0.64 7.40 -0.45
CA GLU A 55 -0.80 7.21 -0.77
C GLU A 55 -1.64 8.44 -0.37
N ALA A 56 -1.11 9.63 -0.64
CA ALA A 56 -1.72 10.90 -0.20
C ALA A 56 -3.16 11.09 -0.70
N HIS A 57 -3.60 10.35 -1.73
CA HIS A 57 -4.98 10.36 -2.20
C HIS A 57 -5.97 9.88 -1.13
N CYS A 58 -5.52 9.09 -0.15
CA CYS A 58 -6.35 8.62 0.96
C CYS A 58 -6.84 9.76 1.89
N ILE A 59 -6.24 10.96 1.82
CA ILE A 59 -6.71 12.13 2.58
C ILE A 59 -7.95 12.76 1.96
N SER A 60 -8.23 12.47 0.68
CA SER A 60 -9.31 13.05 -0.10
C SER A 60 -10.58 12.19 -0.02
N GLU A 61 -11.70 12.80 0.31
CA GLU A 61 -13.02 12.14 0.25
C GLU A 61 -13.45 11.81 -1.19
N TRP A 62 -12.83 12.44 -2.16
CA TRP A 62 -13.02 12.20 -3.59
C TRP A 62 -11.99 11.23 -4.19
N GLY A 63 -11.09 10.72 -3.36
CA GLY A 63 -10.13 9.71 -3.74
C GLY A 63 -10.77 8.33 -3.85
N SER A 64 -10.09 7.42 -4.52
CA SER A 64 -10.55 6.03 -4.70
C SER A 64 -10.54 5.20 -3.41
N ASP A 65 -9.77 5.63 -2.41
CA ASP A 65 -9.54 4.91 -1.14
C ASP A 65 -9.42 5.92 0.02
N PHE A 66 -10.54 6.57 0.36
CA PHE A 66 -10.56 7.50 1.50
C PHE A 66 -10.34 6.74 2.82
N ARG A 67 -9.38 7.23 3.63
CA ARG A 67 -9.09 6.70 4.96
C ARG A 67 -9.20 7.79 6.02
N PRO A 68 -10.14 7.68 6.96
CA PRO A 68 -10.34 8.69 8.00
C PRO A 68 -9.07 9.00 8.80
N SER A 69 -8.23 8.02 9.06
CA SER A 69 -6.96 8.19 9.78
C SER A 69 -5.97 9.14 9.10
N TYR A 70 -6.07 9.33 7.77
CA TYR A 70 -5.26 10.31 7.05
C TYR A 70 -5.57 11.77 7.42
N GLN A 71 -6.73 12.04 8.03
CA GLN A 71 -7.03 13.37 8.56
C GLN A 71 -6.08 13.76 9.73
N ASN A 72 -5.51 12.77 10.41
CA ASN A 72 -4.56 13.01 11.49
C ASN A 72 -3.27 13.65 10.96
N ILE A 73 -2.91 13.38 9.69
CA ILE A 73 -1.74 13.97 9.05
C ILE A 73 -1.88 15.47 8.96
N LYS A 74 -3.10 15.99 8.72
CA LYS A 74 -3.37 17.43 8.69
C LYS A 74 -3.03 18.08 10.03
N GLN A 75 -3.45 17.47 11.15
CA GLN A 75 -3.18 17.98 12.49
C GLN A 75 -1.68 17.93 12.79
N PHE A 76 -1.04 16.80 12.54
CA PHE A 76 0.40 16.63 12.69
C PHE A 76 1.19 17.67 11.88
N ARG A 77 0.80 17.93 10.64
CA ARG A 77 1.43 18.98 9.80
C ARG A 77 1.31 20.38 10.38
N GLN A 78 0.27 20.67 11.16
CA GLN A 78 0.12 21.99 11.81
C GLN A 78 1.19 22.25 12.87
N GLU A 79 1.65 21.20 13.57
CA GLU A 79 2.76 21.28 14.52
C GLU A 79 4.11 21.47 13.80
N PHE A 80 4.26 20.92 12.60
CA PHE A 80 5.51 20.91 11.83
C PHE A 80 5.43 21.71 10.53
N LYS A 81 4.79 22.89 10.54
CA LYS A 81 4.54 23.72 9.32
C LYS A 81 5.79 24.10 8.54
N LYS A 82 6.92 24.28 9.24
CA LYS A 82 8.19 24.69 8.65
C LYS A 82 8.96 23.54 8.00
N VAL A 83 8.59 22.30 8.34
CA VAL A 83 9.25 21.11 7.79
C VAL A 83 8.79 20.89 6.35
N PRO A 84 9.69 20.74 5.38
CA PRO A 84 9.32 20.39 4.00
C PRO A 84 8.47 19.13 3.95
N CYS A 85 7.47 19.12 3.07
CA CYS A 85 6.56 17.99 2.94
C CYS A 85 6.40 17.57 1.48
N LEU A 86 6.47 16.28 1.23
CA LEU A 86 6.21 15.63 -0.05
C LEU A 86 4.96 14.78 0.07
N ALA A 87 4.02 14.97 -0.84
CA ALA A 87 2.85 14.09 -0.99
C ALA A 87 3.01 13.24 -2.24
N LEU A 88 2.90 11.93 -2.08
CA LEU A 88 3.08 10.94 -3.14
C LEU A 88 1.76 10.20 -3.37
N THR A 89 1.39 10.01 -4.62
CA THR A 89 0.25 9.17 -5.00
C THR A 89 0.38 8.70 -6.44
N ALA A 90 -0.01 7.46 -6.68
CA ALA A 90 -0.08 6.91 -8.04
C ALA A 90 -1.33 7.37 -8.81
N THR A 91 -2.40 7.76 -8.09
CA THR A 91 -3.71 8.03 -8.69
C THR A 91 -4.30 9.31 -8.13
N ALA A 92 -4.23 10.42 -8.86
CA ALA A 92 -4.86 11.66 -8.42
C ALA A 92 -5.42 12.47 -9.60
N THR A 93 -6.72 12.75 -9.56
CA THR A 93 -7.35 13.75 -10.43
C THR A 93 -6.97 15.17 -9.99
N ASN A 94 -7.23 16.18 -10.81
CA ASN A 94 -6.98 17.57 -10.44
C ASN A 94 -7.69 17.97 -9.13
N LYS A 95 -8.90 17.48 -8.93
CA LYS A 95 -9.69 17.73 -7.71
C LYS A 95 -8.99 17.14 -6.48
N VAL A 96 -8.53 15.91 -6.56
CA VAL A 96 -7.79 15.22 -5.49
C VAL A 96 -6.48 15.93 -5.17
N VAL A 97 -5.73 16.38 -6.16
CA VAL A 97 -4.47 17.14 -5.95
C VAL A 97 -4.72 18.45 -5.19
N ASN A 98 -5.76 19.20 -5.56
CA ASN A 98 -6.09 20.45 -4.86
C ASN A 98 -6.48 20.19 -3.41
N GLU A 99 -7.21 19.10 -3.15
CA GLU A 99 -7.60 18.70 -1.80
C GLU A 99 -6.42 18.26 -0.95
N ILE A 100 -5.50 17.45 -1.51
CA ILE A 100 -4.24 17.07 -0.85
C ILE A 100 -3.45 18.33 -0.47
N SER A 101 -3.26 19.25 -1.41
CA SER A 101 -2.51 20.48 -1.16
C SER A 101 -3.14 21.32 -0.05
N GLY A 102 -4.46 21.49 -0.07
CA GLY A 102 -5.18 22.23 0.96
C GLY A 102 -5.15 21.55 2.33
N LYS A 103 -5.41 20.24 2.40
CA LYS A 103 -5.45 19.49 3.67
C LYS A 103 -4.08 19.35 4.33
N LEU A 104 -3.01 19.24 3.54
CA LEU A 104 -1.63 19.18 4.05
C LEU A 104 -1.00 20.57 4.25
N GLY A 105 -1.69 21.66 3.89
CA GLY A 105 -1.15 23.02 4.01
C GLY A 105 0.08 23.25 3.13
N LEU A 106 0.06 22.70 1.92
CA LEU A 106 1.15 22.86 0.96
C LEU A 106 0.93 24.14 0.16
N HIS A 107 1.59 25.21 0.57
CA HIS A 107 1.59 26.50 -0.14
C HIS A 107 2.70 26.52 -1.19
N GLU A 108 2.46 27.15 -2.35
CA GLU A 108 3.41 27.25 -3.46
C GLU A 108 3.96 25.88 -3.93
N THR A 109 3.08 24.91 -3.99
CA THR A 109 3.43 23.50 -4.26
C THR A 109 3.90 23.32 -5.70
N LYS A 110 5.08 22.71 -5.88
CA LYS A 110 5.49 22.17 -7.17
C LYS A 110 4.82 20.84 -7.40
N ILE A 111 4.04 20.72 -8.48
CA ILE A 111 3.33 19.51 -8.83
C ILE A 111 4.07 18.83 -9.98
N PHE A 112 4.55 17.62 -9.71
CA PHE A 112 5.19 16.77 -10.73
C PHE A 112 4.19 15.70 -11.16
N ARG A 113 3.93 15.61 -12.45
CA ARG A 113 3.02 14.61 -13.02
C ARG A 113 3.70 13.85 -14.13
N GLN A 114 3.46 12.56 -14.14
CA GLN A 114 3.83 11.69 -15.25
C GLN A 114 2.57 11.01 -15.80
N SER A 115 2.64 10.59 -17.05
CA SER A 115 1.58 9.78 -17.66
C SER A 115 1.48 8.45 -16.94
N PHE A 116 0.24 7.97 -16.72
CA PHE A 116 -0.03 6.61 -16.24
C PHE A 116 0.23 5.53 -17.28
N ARG A 117 0.39 5.93 -18.54
CA ARG A 117 0.69 5.01 -19.61
C ARG A 117 2.09 4.43 -19.46
N ARG A 118 2.14 3.12 -19.47
CA ARG A 118 3.39 2.34 -19.49
C ARG A 118 3.46 1.60 -20.81
N ASP A 119 4.44 1.91 -21.64
CA ASP A 119 4.53 1.34 -23.00
C ASP A 119 4.83 -0.17 -22.99
N ASN A 120 5.30 -0.71 -21.86
CA ASN A 120 5.54 -2.14 -21.64
C ASN A 120 4.32 -2.90 -21.11
N LEU A 121 3.16 -2.26 -20.92
CA LEU A 121 1.94 -2.89 -20.43
C LEU A 121 0.84 -2.83 -21.48
N ASN A 122 0.31 -3.99 -21.84
CA ASN A 122 -0.87 -4.10 -22.68
C ASN A 122 -2.11 -4.27 -21.81
N VAL A 123 -3.07 -3.36 -21.93
CA VAL A 123 -4.34 -3.43 -21.23
C VAL A 123 -5.39 -3.99 -22.17
N ILE A 124 -5.96 -5.13 -21.83
CA ILE A 124 -7.03 -5.80 -22.59
C ILE A 124 -8.29 -5.82 -21.72
N VAL A 125 -9.39 -5.32 -22.28
CA VAL A 125 -10.70 -5.33 -21.63
C VAL A 125 -11.66 -6.14 -22.49
N GLU A 126 -12.22 -7.20 -21.91
CA GLU A 126 -13.14 -8.10 -22.60
C GLU A 126 -14.45 -8.18 -21.86
N ASN A 127 -15.58 -8.18 -22.58
CA ASN A 127 -16.89 -8.46 -22.01
C ASN A 127 -17.22 -9.92 -22.31
N ILE A 128 -17.15 -10.75 -21.26
CA ILE A 128 -17.28 -12.21 -21.36
C ILE A 128 -18.28 -12.73 -20.35
N SER A 129 -19.06 -13.72 -20.75
CA SER A 129 -20.02 -14.42 -19.89
C SER A 129 -19.34 -15.50 -19.02
N ASP A 130 -18.35 -16.22 -19.57
CA ASP A 130 -17.66 -17.30 -18.89
C ASP A 130 -16.19 -16.90 -18.60
N LYS A 131 -16.01 -16.25 -17.47
CA LYS A 131 -14.70 -15.76 -17.02
C LYS A 131 -13.72 -16.89 -16.71
N TYR A 132 -14.19 -18.00 -16.13
CA TYR A 132 -13.31 -19.07 -15.67
C TYR A 132 -12.66 -19.79 -16.85
N ASN A 133 -13.43 -20.15 -17.86
CA ASN A 133 -12.89 -20.75 -19.06
C ASN A 133 -12.00 -19.78 -19.84
N ARG A 134 -12.35 -18.48 -19.86
CA ARG A 134 -11.50 -17.48 -20.51
C ARG A 134 -10.14 -17.32 -19.83
N ILE A 135 -10.13 -17.33 -18.49
CA ILE A 135 -8.88 -17.32 -17.69
C ILE A 135 -8.03 -18.55 -18.00
N LEU A 136 -8.64 -19.73 -17.99
CA LEU A 136 -7.94 -20.99 -18.31
C LEU A 136 -7.32 -20.97 -19.71
N GLN A 137 -8.06 -20.50 -20.71
CA GLN A 137 -7.54 -20.34 -22.09
C GLN A 137 -6.36 -19.37 -22.14
N PHE A 138 -6.48 -18.22 -21.45
CA PHE A 138 -5.41 -17.23 -21.42
C PHE A 138 -4.14 -17.77 -20.76
N LEU A 139 -4.27 -18.47 -19.65
CA LEU A 139 -3.14 -19.07 -18.94
C LEU A 139 -2.45 -20.15 -19.76
N ASN A 140 -3.20 -20.99 -20.48
CA ASN A 140 -2.62 -22.01 -21.38
C ASN A 140 -1.88 -21.41 -22.58
N GLN A 141 -2.29 -20.22 -23.02
CA GLN A 141 -1.62 -19.51 -24.12
C GLN A 141 -0.41 -18.67 -23.65
N ASN A 142 -0.36 -18.34 -22.36
CA ASN A 142 0.66 -17.46 -21.77
C ASN A 142 1.32 -18.14 -20.56
N PRO A 143 2.33 -18.98 -20.75
CA PRO A 143 2.95 -19.76 -19.67
C PRO A 143 3.89 -18.94 -18.78
N ALA A 144 3.57 -17.67 -18.54
CA ALA A 144 4.32 -16.77 -17.66
C ALA A 144 3.69 -16.71 -16.26
N SER A 145 4.44 -16.19 -15.29
CA SER A 145 3.91 -15.94 -13.96
C SER A 145 2.85 -14.83 -14.01
N GLY A 146 1.78 -15.02 -13.23
CA GLY A 146 0.66 -14.08 -13.20
C GLY A 146 0.01 -13.95 -11.83
N ILE A 147 -0.77 -12.89 -11.68
CA ILE A 147 -1.63 -12.65 -10.52
C ILE A 147 -3.06 -12.43 -11.01
N ILE A 148 -4.01 -13.13 -10.39
CA ILE A 148 -5.44 -12.98 -10.70
C ILE A 148 -6.14 -12.36 -9.49
N TYR A 149 -6.67 -11.15 -9.66
CA TYR A 149 -7.44 -10.48 -8.61
C TYR A 149 -8.89 -10.90 -8.64
N SER A 150 -9.40 -11.40 -7.51
CA SER A 150 -10.81 -11.76 -7.29
C SER A 150 -11.48 -10.78 -6.33
N ARG A 151 -12.81 -10.65 -6.44
CA ARG A 151 -13.58 -9.74 -5.58
C ARG A 151 -13.74 -10.26 -4.16
N THR A 152 -13.77 -11.59 -3.99
CA THR A 152 -13.99 -12.24 -2.70
C THR A 152 -13.01 -13.38 -2.47
N ARG A 153 -12.79 -13.73 -1.19
CA ARG A 153 -11.97 -14.88 -0.79
C ARG A 153 -12.49 -16.19 -1.38
N LYS A 154 -13.81 -16.38 -1.31
CA LYS A 154 -14.49 -17.58 -1.86
C LYS A 154 -14.27 -17.71 -3.36
N GLU A 155 -14.28 -16.61 -4.10
CA GLU A 155 -14.04 -16.63 -5.54
C GLU A 155 -12.59 -16.99 -5.86
N ALA A 156 -11.61 -16.50 -5.09
CA ALA A 156 -10.22 -16.89 -5.24
C ALA A 156 -10.00 -18.39 -5.03
N GLU A 157 -10.60 -18.96 -3.98
CA GLU A 157 -10.53 -20.39 -3.68
C GLU A 157 -11.24 -21.21 -4.79
N ALA A 158 -12.46 -20.84 -5.18
CA ALA A 158 -13.23 -21.52 -6.22
C ALA A 158 -12.53 -21.49 -7.59
N LEU A 159 -11.95 -20.36 -7.97
CA LEU A 159 -11.16 -20.25 -9.21
C LEU A 159 -9.91 -21.13 -9.16
N THR A 160 -9.24 -21.20 -8.03
CA THR A 160 -8.08 -22.06 -7.82
C THR A 160 -8.45 -23.53 -8.00
N ASP A 161 -9.56 -23.97 -7.39
CA ASP A 161 -10.05 -25.34 -7.52
C ASP A 161 -10.48 -25.66 -8.96
N PHE A 162 -11.16 -24.73 -9.61
CA PHE A 162 -11.51 -24.86 -11.03
C PHE A 162 -10.27 -25.06 -11.92
N LEU A 163 -9.23 -24.23 -11.74
CA LEU A 163 -8.00 -24.32 -12.54
C LEU A 163 -7.29 -25.65 -12.29
N LYS A 164 -7.17 -26.10 -11.03
CA LYS A 164 -6.56 -27.39 -10.70
C LYS A 164 -7.30 -28.57 -11.31
N ASN A 165 -8.63 -28.53 -11.27
CA ASN A 165 -9.50 -29.56 -11.87
C ASN A 165 -9.47 -29.58 -13.40
N ASN A 166 -9.00 -28.50 -14.03
CA ASN A 166 -8.85 -28.38 -15.48
C ASN A 166 -7.37 -28.45 -15.93
N ASN A 167 -6.56 -29.26 -15.27
CA ASN A 167 -5.17 -29.54 -15.62
C ASN A 167 -4.22 -28.33 -15.54
N PHE A 168 -4.52 -27.36 -14.67
CA PHE A 168 -3.61 -26.26 -14.35
C PHE A 168 -3.21 -26.31 -12.88
N PRO A 169 -2.30 -27.22 -12.48
CA PRO A 169 -2.00 -27.50 -11.06
C PRO A 169 -1.14 -26.42 -10.39
N ASN A 170 -0.36 -25.63 -11.18
CA ASN A 170 0.61 -24.68 -10.67
C ASN A 170 -0.02 -23.33 -10.29
N VAL A 171 -1.11 -23.38 -9.55
CA VAL A 171 -1.88 -22.22 -9.07
C VAL A 171 -2.19 -22.38 -7.59
N ASP A 172 -2.19 -21.27 -6.87
CA ASP A 172 -2.66 -21.25 -5.48
C ASP A 172 -3.39 -19.92 -5.20
N PHE A 173 -4.15 -19.86 -4.12
CA PHE A 173 -4.85 -18.64 -3.69
C PHE A 173 -4.13 -17.97 -2.53
N TYR A 174 -4.31 -16.63 -2.46
CA TYR A 174 -3.77 -15.80 -1.39
C TYR A 174 -4.79 -14.74 -0.98
N HIS A 175 -5.11 -14.65 0.31
CA HIS A 175 -6.03 -13.63 0.83
C HIS A 175 -5.76 -13.30 2.30
N ALA A 176 -6.33 -12.20 2.77
CA ALA A 176 -6.11 -11.68 4.12
C ALA A 176 -6.56 -12.64 5.25
N GLY A 177 -7.50 -13.56 4.97
CA GLY A 177 -8.00 -14.55 5.93
C GLY A 177 -7.05 -15.71 6.23
N LEU A 178 -5.95 -15.85 5.48
CA LEU A 178 -4.94 -16.88 5.75
C LEU A 178 -4.09 -16.51 6.98
N PRO A 179 -3.66 -17.52 7.78
CA PRO A 179 -2.66 -17.32 8.83
C PRO A 179 -1.36 -16.72 8.27
N ALA A 180 -0.65 -15.94 9.09
CA ALA A 180 0.60 -15.27 8.68
C ALA A 180 1.65 -16.25 8.15
N THR A 181 1.78 -17.41 8.80
CA THR A 181 2.70 -18.49 8.41
C THR A 181 2.38 -19.08 7.03
N GLU A 182 1.10 -19.23 6.70
CA GLU A 182 0.66 -19.70 5.39
C GLU A 182 0.88 -18.66 4.30
N LYS A 183 0.59 -17.40 4.61
CA LYS A 183 0.87 -16.28 3.69
C LYS A 183 2.33 -16.25 3.28
N GLU A 184 3.23 -16.32 4.25
CA GLU A 184 4.65 -16.29 3.99
C GLU A 184 5.13 -17.52 3.19
N LYS A 185 4.60 -18.72 3.51
CA LYS A 185 4.89 -19.95 2.78
C LYS A 185 4.42 -19.88 1.32
N LYS A 186 3.21 -19.38 1.06
CA LYS A 186 2.65 -19.25 -0.29
C LYS A 186 3.44 -18.21 -1.09
N LYS A 187 3.75 -17.06 -0.49
CA LYS A 187 4.59 -16.02 -1.10
C LYS A 187 5.96 -16.53 -1.53
N LYS A 188 6.65 -17.27 -0.64
CA LYS A 188 7.95 -17.89 -0.96
C LYS A 188 7.85 -18.88 -2.12
N LYS A 189 6.80 -19.71 -2.15
CA LYS A 189 6.58 -20.67 -3.24
C LYS A 189 6.34 -19.97 -4.58
N TRP A 190 5.57 -18.86 -4.59
CA TRP A 190 5.34 -18.08 -5.80
C TRP A 190 6.63 -17.40 -6.31
N ILE A 191 7.36 -16.73 -5.43
CA ILE A 191 8.64 -16.09 -5.76
C ILE A 191 9.66 -17.12 -6.29
N SER A 192 9.67 -18.33 -5.74
CA SER A 192 10.56 -19.41 -6.20
C SER A 192 10.10 -20.10 -7.49
N GLY A 193 9.02 -19.65 -8.13
CA GLY A 193 8.48 -20.23 -9.36
C GLY A 193 7.78 -21.58 -9.21
N ARG A 194 7.50 -22.02 -7.98
CA ARG A 194 6.72 -23.24 -7.74
C ARG A 194 5.24 -23.10 -8.07
N PHE A 195 4.73 -21.89 -8.05
CA PHE A 195 3.42 -21.55 -8.60
C PHE A 195 3.62 -20.54 -9.72
N HIS A 196 2.92 -20.73 -10.81
CA HIS A 196 2.91 -19.78 -11.92
C HIS A 196 1.89 -18.67 -11.66
N VAL A 197 0.78 -18.98 -10.97
CA VAL A 197 -0.33 -18.05 -10.71
C VAL A 197 -0.67 -18.03 -9.23
N LEU A 198 -0.94 -16.84 -8.74
CA LEU A 198 -1.38 -16.58 -7.36
C LEU A 198 -2.63 -15.69 -7.36
#